data_a5757c8eba416ab276118fc1db049731
#
_entry.id   a5757c8eba416ab276118fc1db049731
#
_cell.length_a   1.000
_cell.length_b   1.000
_cell.length_c   1.000
_cell.angle_alpha   90.00
_cell.angle_beta   90.00
_cell.angle_gamma   90.00
#
_symmetry.space_group_name_H-M   'P 1'
#
loop_
_entity.id
_entity.type
_entity.pdbx_description
1 polymer ?
#
loop_
_entity_poly.entity_id
_entity_poly.type
_entity_poly.pdbx_seq_one_letter_code
_entity_poly.pdbx_strand_id
1 'polypeptide(L)'
;MTEKLVVQFDQLPVYDSPLDYLAYCMGCNTYHMTDQKPCIKCGKADVSVSLECIAEKTVKRHFLNGMGILVMLYALMFVVSMSWSAIFWGTVYTIVCIVLYGGIYLRYKEAYCKKELEKHVRTNSQRIKLDLEKQWEECKEQINNGDYLGAYEKLRYLSQLVDNEEIRVYKLICLNHFHLRKDLPLELKTVLLPDCNMLLIRYIYEVAKLKKELIDEATINYILRYRQQVLTEEKGEEIVASVLGGALRSKFLLNKYALALKEYLPYLPKERLLRLRKIQDGISDEALREEIISQIATLVGEE
;
A
#
# COMPACT_ATOMS: atom_id res chain seq x y z
N MET A 1 -20.41 -16.46 19.16
CA MET A 1 -19.12 -16.46 18.42
C MET A 1 -19.46 -16.67 16.96
N THR A 2 -19.29 -15.68 16.12
CA THR A 2 -19.46 -15.84 14.66
C THR A 2 -18.35 -16.76 14.15
N GLU A 3 -18.74 -17.77 13.38
CA GLU A 3 -17.82 -18.73 12.78
C GLU A 3 -16.88 -17.96 11.83
N LYS A 4 -15.56 -18.04 12.07
CA LYS A 4 -14.57 -17.33 11.24
C LYS A 4 -14.42 -18.03 9.89
N LEU A 5 -14.39 -17.25 8.82
CA LEU A 5 -14.25 -17.73 7.46
C LEU A 5 -12.80 -18.14 7.17
N VAL A 6 -12.63 -19.32 6.58
CA VAL A 6 -11.34 -19.74 6.03
C VAL A 6 -11.19 -19.11 4.64
N VAL A 7 -10.24 -18.20 4.49
CA VAL A 7 -10.02 -17.43 3.28
C VAL A 7 -8.61 -17.62 2.73
N GLN A 8 -8.44 -17.35 1.46
CA GLN A 8 -7.16 -17.22 0.79
C GLN A 8 -7.22 -16.00 -0.11
N PHE A 9 -6.21 -15.15 -0.03
CA PHE A 9 -6.05 -13.99 -0.90
C PHE A 9 -4.57 -13.80 -1.22
N ASP A 10 -4.30 -13.31 -2.42
CA ASP A 10 -2.95 -13.12 -2.92
C ASP A 10 -2.27 -11.88 -2.32
N GLN A 11 -0.94 -11.85 -2.41
CA GLN A 11 -0.20 -10.67 -2.03
C GLN A 11 -0.56 -9.51 -2.96
N LEU A 12 -0.83 -8.33 -2.36
CA LEU A 12 -1.09 -7.13 -3.16
C LEU A 12 0.17 -6.78 -3.97
N PRO A 13 0.05 -6.54 -5.28
CA PRO A 13 1.18 -6.07 -6.05
C PRO A 13 1.67 -4.73 -5.50
N VAL A 14 2.99 -4.57 -5.42
CA VAL A 14 3.61 -3.32 -4.98
C VAL A 14 3.95 -2.50 -6.22
N TYR A 15 3.34 -1.33 -6.34
CA TYR A 15 3.62 -0.38 -7.41
C TYR A 15 4.36 0.84 -6.87
N ASP A 16 5.14 1.49 -7.71
CA ASP A 16 5.92 2.67 -7.35
C ASP A 16 5.04 3.92 -7.14
N SER A 17 3.91 3.96 -7.84
CA SER A 17 2.96 5.07 -7.74
C SER A 17 1.56 4.57 -7.31
N PRO A 18 0.87 5.29 -6.40
CA PRO A 18 -0.53 5.00 -6.08
C PRO A 18 -1.44 5.00 -7.31
N LEU A 19 -1.13 5.78 -8.35
CA LEU A 19 -1.92 5.86 -9.58
C LEU A 19 -1.90 4.56 -10.40
N ASP A 20 -0.93 3.68 -10.17
CA ASP A 20 -0.82 2.39 -10.86
C ASP A 20 -1.87 1.38 -10.37
N TYR A 21 -2.47 1.65 -9.19
CA TYR A 21 -3.63 0.90 -8.71
C TYR A 21 -4.95 1.33 -9.38
N LEU A 22 -4.92 2.35 -10.25
CA LEU A 22 -6.09 2.89 -10.94
C LEU A 22 -6.04 2.57 -12.42
N ALA A 23 -7.11 1.98 -12.95
CA ALA A 23 -7.31 1.71 -14.35
C ALA A 23 -8.49 2.50 -14.91
N TYR A 24 -8.47 2.73 -16.21
CA TYR A 24 -9.53 3.41 -16.95
C TYR A 24 -10.13 2.49 -18.00
N CYS A 25 -11.45 2.32 -17.97
CA CYS A 25 -12.16 1.54 -18.97
C CYS A 25 -12.54 2.42 -20.15
N MET A 26 -11.94 2.13 -21.33
CA MET A 26 -12.26 2.85 -22.56
C MET A 26 -13.67 2.55 -23.08
N GLY A 27 -14.30 1.44 -22.66
CA GLY A 27 -15.64 1.04 -23.14
C GLY A 27 -16.77 1.80 -22.48
N CYS A 28 -16.69 2.10 -21.19
CA CYS A 28 -17.71 2.82 -20.43
C CYS A 28 -17.21 4.15 -19.85
N ASN A 29 -15.97 4.49 -20.12
CA ASN A 29 -15.32 5.71 -19.63
C ASN A 29 -15.35 5.87 -18.11
N THR A 30 -15.12 4.79 -17.33
CA THR A 30 -15.09 4.81 -15.87
C THR A 30 -13.70 4.44 -15.34
N TYR A 31 -13.39 4.97 -14.17
CA TYR A 31 -12.17 4.61 -13.43
C TYR A 31 -12.50 3.48 -12.46
N HIS A 32 -11.60 2.51 -12.36
CA HIS A 32 -11.74 1.39 -11.44
C HIS A 32 -10.35 0.90 -10.98
N MET A 33 -10.33 0.05 -9.95
CA MET A 33 -9.09 -0.54 -9.47
C MET A 33 -8.50 -1.53 -10.48
N THR A 34 -7.18 -1.65 -10.52
CA THR A 34 -6.43 -2.39 -11.55
C THR A 34 -6.70 -3.89 -11.56
N ASP A 35 -7.09 -4.49 -10.41
CA ASP A 35 -7.42 -5.91 -10.27
C ASP A 35 -8.75 -6.31 -10.90
N GLN A 36 -9.64 -5.35 -11.15
CA GLN A 36 -11.00 -5.60 -11.62
C GLN A 36 -11.03 -5.85 -13.14
N LYS A 37 -10.76 -7.08 -13.52
CA LYS A 37 -10.97 -7.57 -14.90
C LYS A 37 -11.94 -8.76 -14.87
N PRO A 38 -13.04 -8.73 -15.60
CA PRO A 38 -13.54 -7.70 -16.52
C PRO A 38 -14.05 -6.44 -15.82
N CYS A 39 -14.23 -5.34 -16.57
CA CYS A 39 -14.77 -4.10 -16.02
C CYS A 39 -16.16 -4.33 -15.42
N ILE A 40 -16.35 -3.99 -14.15
CA ILE A 40 -17.59 -4.23 -13.40
C ILE A 40 -18.81 -3.59 -14.09
N LYS A 41 -18.65 -2.40 -14.70
CA LYS A 41 -19.76 -1.67 -15.28
C LYS A 41 -20.18 -2.16 -16.66
N CYS A 42 -19.24 -2.52 -17.53
CA CYS A 42 -19.56 -2.90 -18.91
C CYS A 42 -19.27 -4.37 -19.24
N GLY A 43 -18.68 -5.15 -18.33
CA GLY A 43 -18.39 -6.58 -18.49
C GLY A 43 -17.28 -6.92 -19.51
N LYS A 44 -16.63 -5.92 -20.13
CA LYS A 44 -15.60 -6.14 -21.15
C LYS A 44 -14.23 -6.31 -20.49
N ALA A 45 -13.53 -7.41 -20.83
CA ALA A 45 -12.24 -7.75 -20.22
C ALA A 45 -11.06 -6.93 -20.76
N ASP A 46 -11.03 -6.64 -22.06
CA ASP A 46 -9.84 -6.12 -22.75
C ASP A 46 -9.84 -4.60 -22.98
N VAL A 47 -10.72 -3.88 -22.28
CA VAL A 47 -10.94 -2.43 -22.51
C VAL A 47 -10.34 -1.58 -21.41
N SER A 48 -9.85 -2.21 -20.35
CA SER A 48 -9.23 -1.52 -19.21
C SER A 48 -7.74 -1.31 -19.44
N VAL A 49 -7.30 -0.06 -19.36
CA VAL A 49 -5.92 0.35 -19.56
C VAL A 49 -5.40 1.10 -18.33
N SER A 50 -4.12 0.95 -18.02
CA SER A 50 -3.48 1.77 -16.98
C SER A 50 -3.45 3.24 -17.39
N LEU A 51 -3.46 4.15 -16.42
CA LEU A 51 -3.38 5.59 -16.69
C LEU A 51 -2.05 5.96 -17.36
N GLU A 52 -0.97 5.25 -17.03
CA GLU A 52 0.33 5.42 -17.67
C GLU A 52 0.28 5.13 -19.18
N CYS A 53 -0.42 4.05 -19.57
CA CYS A 53 -0.61 3.72 -20.99
C CYS A 53 -1.38 4.82 -21.75
N ILE A 54 -2.34 5.48 -21.09
CA ILE A 54 -3.08 6.62 -21.67
C ILE A 54 -2.15 7.81 -21.87
N ALA A 55 -1.34 8.14 -20.85
CA ALA A 55 -0.37 9.21 -20.93
C ALA A 55 0.66 8.95 -22.04
N GLU A 56 1.20 7.73 -22.13
CA GLU A 56 2.15 7.35 -23.17
C GLU A 56 1.57 7.48 -24.58
N LYS A 57 0.33 6.99 -24.79
CA LYS A 57 -0.37 7.14 -26.07
C LYS A 57 -0.57 8.61 -26.44
N THR A 58 -0.90 9.46 -25.46
CA THR A 58 -1.10 10.89 -25.67
C THR A 58 0.21 11.59 -26.04
N VAL A 59 1.29 11.31 -25.32
CA VAL A 59 2.64 11.86 -25.60
C VAL A 59 3.13 11.41 -26.99
N LYS A 60 2.93 10.13 -27.32
CA LYS A 60 3.26 9.61 -28.66
C LYS A 60 2.46 10.32 -29.77
N ARG A 61 1.18 10.58 -29.54
CA ARG A 61 0.33 11.34 -30.48
C ARG A 61 0.86 12.77 -30.67
N HIS A 62 1.23 13.45 -29.58
CA HIS A 62 1.81 14.80 -29.66
C HIS A 62 3.14 14.80 -30.43
N PHE A 63 4.00 13.81 -30.19
CA PHE A 63 5.21 13.64 -30.96
C PHE A 63 4.96 13.42 -32.44
N LEU A 64 4.06 12.51 -32.82
CA LEU A 64 3.71 12.26 -34.23
C LEU A 64 3.10 13.50 -34.90
N ASN A 65 2.27 14.26 -34.19
CA ASN A 65 1.71 15.50 -34.71
C ASN A 65 2.81 16.55 -34.95
N GLY A 66 3.77 16.69 -34.02
CA GLY A 66 4.93 17.56 -34.22
C GLY A 66 5.79 17.15 -35.41
N MET A 67 6.05 15.84 -35.58
CA MET A 67 6.73 15.33 -36.79
C MET A 67 5.94 15.64 -38.07
N GLY A 68 4.62 15.46 -38.05
CA GLY A 68 3.76 15.80 -39.17
C GLY A 68 3.84 17.27 -39.57
N ILE A 69 3.90 18.18 -38.59
CA ILE A 69 4.09 19.62 -38.83
C ILE A 69 5.44 19.90 -39.49
N LEU A 70 6.54 19.27 -39.02
CA LEU A 70 7.87 19.43 -39.64
C LEU A 70 7.89 18.97 -41.10
N VAL A 71 7.26 17.83 -41.38
CA VAL A 71 7.14 17.31 -42.76
C VAL A 71 6.30 18.23 -43.65
N MET A 72 5.20 18.78 -43.10
CA MET A 72 4.31 19.72 -43.82
C MET A 72 5.04 21.03 -44.14
N LEU A 73 5.83 21.57 -43.21
CA LEU A 73 6.66 22.75 -43.42
C LEU A 73 7.71 22.51 -44.49
N TYR A 74 8.35 21.34 -44.51
CA TYR A 74 9.28 20.95 -45.55
C TYR A 74 8.60 20.87 -46.93
N ALA A 75 7.43 20.26 -47.02
CA ALA A 75 6.67 20.17 -48.27
C ALA A 75 6.28 21.57 -48.79
N LEU A 76 5.88 22.49 -47.89
CA LEU A 76 5.59 23.87 -48.28
C LEU A 76 6.82 24.60 -48.80
N MET A 77 7.96 24.42 -48.13
CA MET A 77 9.24 24.98 -48.56
C MET A 77 9.66 24.43 -49.94
N PHE A 78 9.46 23.12 -50.20
CA PHE A 78 9.76 22.52 -51.47
C PHE A 78 8.94 23.13 -52.64
N VAL A 79 7.64 23.40 -52.40
CA VAL A 79 6.73 23.99 -53.40
C VAL A 79 7.16 25.44 -53.73
N VAL A 80 7.63 26.20 -52.74
CA VAL A 80 8.00 27.61 -52.94
C VAL A 80 9.41 27.78 -53.46
N SER A 81 10.28 26.76 -53.33
CA SER A 81 11.70 26.89 -53.74
C SER A 81 11.87 26.80 -55.24
N MET A 82 12.46 27.85 -55.81
CA MET A 82 12.81 27.94 -57.27
C MET A 82 14.23 27.49 -57.61
N SER A 83 15.07 27.20 -56.59
CA SER A 83 16.50 26.92 -56.77
C SER A 83 16.88 25.54 -56.16
N TRP A 84 17.66 24.75 -56.91
CA TRP A 84 18.17 23.48 -56.42
C TRP A 84 19.02 23.57 -55.16
N SER A 85 19.79 24.65 -55.01
CA SER A 85 20.60 24.90 -53.80
C SER A 85 19.73 25.15 -52.57
N ALA A 86 18.59 25.84 -52.72
CA ALA A 86 17.66 26.07 -51.62
C ALA A 86 16.97 24.77 -51.19
N ILE A 87 16.62 23.91 -52.14
CA ILE A 87 16.04 22.58 -51.85
C ILE A 87 17.05 21.75 -51.07
N PHE A 88 18.31 21.69 -51.52
CA PHE A 88 19.36 20.89 -50.86
C PHE A 88 19.58 21.36 -49.40
N TRP A 89 19.81 22.64 -49.16
CA TRP A 89 20.02 23.13 -47.82
C TRP A 89 18.79 23.01 -46.93
N GLY A 90 17.61 23.18 -47.49
CA GLY A 90 16.36 22.97 -46.77
C GLY A 90 16.13 21.50 -46.36
N THR A 91 16.49 20.56 -47.21
CA THR A 91 16.45 19.13 -46.89
C THR A 91 17.39 18.82 -45.70
N VAL A 92 18.65 19.28 -45.77
CA VAL A 92 19.65 19.09 -44.71
C VAL A 92 19.14 19.70 -43.40
N TYR A 93 18.62 20.92 -43.41
CA TYR A 93 18.07 21.57 -42.25
C TYR A 93 16.89 20.78 -41.65
N THR A 94 15.97 20.30 -42.48
CA THR A 94 14.81 19.50 -41.99
C THR A 94 15.23 18.18 -41.36
N ILE A 95 16.24 17.50 -41.95
CA ILE A 95 16.79 16.27 -41.34
C ILE A 95 17.40 16.56 -39.97
N VAL A 96 18.17 17.63 -39.86
CA VAL A 96 18.75 18.06 -38.58
C VAL A 96 17.66 18.36 -37.54
N CYS A 97 16.60 19.07 -37.92
CA CYS A 97 15.46 19.34 -37.04
C CYS A 97 14.75 18.06 -36.59
N ILE A 98 14.54 17.12 -37.49
CA ILE A 98 13.91 15.82 -37.16
C ILE A 98 14.78 15.02 -36.18
N VAL A 99 16.09 14.97 -36.40
CA VAL A 99 17.02 14.27 -35.50
C VAL A 99 17.05 14.93 -34.11
N LEU A 100 17.12 16.25 -34.06
CA LEU A 100 17.11 17.00 -32.79
C LEU A 100 15.78 16.80 -32.05
N TYR A 101 14.63 16.91 -32.75
CA TYR A 101 13.32 16.72 -32.17
C TYR A 101 13.13 15.30 -31.64
N GLY A 102 13.59 14.27 -32.41
CA GLY A 102 13.59 12.89 -31.97
C GLY A 102 14.49 12.64 -30.75
N GLY A 103 15.69 13.24 -30.75
CA GLY A 103 16.63 13.17 -29.62
C GLY A 103 16.03 13.78 -28.33
N ILE A 104 15.40 14.96 -28.45
CA ILE A 104 14.70 15.62 -27.35
C ILE A 104 13.57 14.72 -26.84
N TYR A 105 12.77 14.16 -27.72
CA TYR A 105 11.67 13.25 -27.37
C TYR A 105 12.19 12.04 -26.59
N LEU A 106 13.24 11.36 -27.11
CA LEU A 106 13.80 10.17 -26.45
C LEU A 106 14.36 10.52 -25.06
N ARG A 107 15.00 11.68 -24.93
CA ARG A 107 15.61 12.12 -23.66
C ARG A 107 14.57 12.49 -22.60
N TYR A 108 13.45 13.07 -23.00
CA TYR A 108 12.44 13.62 -22.09
C TYR A 108 11.11 12.88 -22.09
N LYS A 109 10.99 11.76 -22.81
CA LYS A 109 9.75 10.97 -22.93
C LYS A 109 9.11 10.68 -21.57
N GLU A 110 9.90 10.19 -20.61
CA GLU A 110 9.41 9.84 -19.26
C GLU A 110 8.87 11.06 -18.51
N ALA A 111 9.59 12.18 -18.57
CA ALA A 111 9.14 13.41 -17.92
C ALA A 111 7.84 13.96 -18.55
N TYR A 112 7.70 13.85 -19.87
CA TYR A 112 6.47 14.21 -20.56
C TYR A 112 5.30 13.28 -20.21
N CYS A 113 5.55 11.96 -20.13
CA CYS A 113 4.54 10.99 -19.72
C CYS A 113 4.05 11.27 -18.28
N LYS A 114 4.98 11.53 -17.35
CA LYS A 114 4.63 11.89 -15.98
C LYS A 114 3.79 13.16 -15.89
N LYS A 115 4.20 14.21 -16.61
CA LYS A 115 3.46 15.47 -16.68
C LYS A 115 2.06 15.31 -17.28
N GLU A 116 1.92 14.52 -18.34
CA GLU A 116 0.63 14.26 -18.98
C GLU A 116 -0.28 13.40 -18.10
N LEU A 117 0.29 12.45 -17.36
CA LEU A 117 -0.41 11.66 -16.36
C LEU A 117 -0.97 12.56 -15.25
N GLU A 118 -0.14 13.43 -14.66
CA GLU A 118 -0.57 14.39 -13.64
C GLU A 118 -1.69 15.31 -14.16
N LYS A 119 -1.55 15.81 -15.36
CA LYS A 119 -2.55 16.64 -16.01
C LYS A 119 -3.86 15.88 -16.22
N HIS A 120 -3.79 14.62 -16.69
CA HIS A 120 -4.98 13.78 -16.89
C HIS A 120 -5.71 13.54 -15.57
N VAL A 121 -5.02 13.19 -14.51
CA VAL A 121 -5.57 12.98 -13.16
C VAL A 121 -6.20 14.28 -12.64
N ARG A 122 -5.51 15.41 -12.76
CA ARG A 122 -6.00 16.71 -12.31
C ARG A 122 -7.28 17.13 -13.04
N THR A 123 -7.31 16.94 -14.36
CA THR A 123 -8.48 17.29 -15.18
C THR A 123 -9.69 16.41 -14.89
N ASN A 124 -9.46 15.13 -14.55
CA ASN A 124 -10.52 14.16 -14.31
C ASN A 124 -10.75 13.87 -12.81
N SER A 125 -10.15 14.65 -11.91
CA SER A 125 -10.15 14.39 -10.46
C SER A 125 -11.53 14.18 -9.86
N GLN A 126 -12.52 15.01 -10.23
CA GLN A 126 -13.89 14.88 -9.75
C GLN A 126 -14.54 13.55 -10.21
N ARG A 127 -14.28 13.17 -11.45
CA ARG A 127 -14.81 11.91 -12.00
C ARG A 127 -14.18 10.70 -11.36
N ILE A 128 -12.86 10.73 -11.18
CA ILE A 128 -12.12 9.69 -10.46
C ILE A 128 -12.69 9.54 -9.05
N LYS A 129 -12.89 10.65 -8.33
CA LYS A 129 -13.47 10.65 -7.00
C LYS A 129 -14.87 10.00 -6.98
N LEU A 130 -15.76 10.40 -7.85
CA LEU A 130 -17.11 9.84 -7.94
C LEU A 130 -17.11 8.33 -8.28
N ASP A 131 -16.23 7.90 -9.19
CA ASP A 131 -16.14 6.49 -9.54
C ASP A 131 -15.54 5.65 -8.39
N LEU A 132 -14.59 6.19 -7.61
CA LEU A 132 -14.06 5.54 -6.41
C LEU A 132 -15.08 5.52 -5.26
N GLU A 133 -15.86 6.59 -5.07
CA GLU A 133 -16.95 6.64 -4.09
C GLU A 133 -18.01 5.56 -4.37
N LYS A 134 -18.36 5.33 -5.62
CA LYS A 134 -19.28 4.23 -5.99
C LYS A 134 -18.70 2.86 -5.63
N GLN A 135 -17.43 2.62 -5.92
CA GLN A 135 -16.78 1.36 -5.56
C GLN A 135 -16.70 1.18 -4.05
N TRP A 136 -16.53 2.27 -3.32
CA TRP A 136 -16.59 2.27 -1.86
C TRP A 136 -17.98 1.87 -1.35
N GLU A 137 -19.07 2.42 -1.90
CA GLU A 137 -20.43 2.02 -1.54
C GLU A 137 -20.70 0.55 -1.89
N GLU A 138 -20.23 0.06 -3.04
CA GLU A 138 -20.30 -1.37 -3.39
C GLU A 138 -19.60 -2.27 -2.37
N CYS A 139 -18.44 -1.84 -1.83
CA CYS A 139 -17.76 -2.58 -0.77
C CYS A 139 -18.60 -2.66 0.51
N LYS A 140 -19.27 -1.57 0.90
CA LYS A 140 -20.17 -1.56 2.06
C LYS A 140 -21.36 -2.51 1.87
N GLU A 141 -21.96 -2.49 0.68
CA GLU A 141 -23.05 -3.41 0.34
C GLU A 141 -22.60 -4.87 0.39
N GLN A 142 -21.41 -5.20 -0.13
CA GLN A 142 -20.84 -6.54 -0.05
C GLN A 142 -20.66 -7.00 1.40
N ILE A 143 -20.13 -6.13 2.28
CA ILE A 143 -19.99 -6.43 3.71
C ILE A 143 -21.35 -6.67 4.36
N ASN A 144 -22.35 -5.85 4.07
CA ASN A 144 -23.71 -6.01 4.59
C ASN A 144 -24.36 -7.32 4.13
N ASN A 145 -24.02 -7.78 2.92
CA ASN A 145 -24.48 -9.05 2.35
C ASN A 145 -23.64 -10.26 2.81
N GLY A 146 -22.60 -10.06 3.64
CA GLY A 146 -21.75 -11.11 4.17
C GLY A 146 -20.58 -11.52 3.27
N ASP A 147 -20.38 -10.86 2.11
CA ASP A 147 -19.23 -11.08 1.24
C ASP A 147 -18.01 -10.30 1.74
N TYR A 148 -17.44 -10.75 2.87
CA TYR A 148 -16.28 -10.12 3.49
C TYR A 148 -15.02 -10.28 2.65
N LEU A 149 -14.86 -11.38 1.90
CA LEU A 149 -13.65 -11.64 1.10
C LEU A 149 -13.59 -10.71 -0.11
N GLY A 150 -14.67 -10.67 -0.92
CA GLY A 150 -14.72 -9.80 -2.10
C GLY A 150 -14.60 -8.32 -1.74
N ALA A 151 -15.22 -7.90 -0.62
CA ALA A 151 -15.07 -6.55 -0.09
C ALA A 151 -13.63 -6.26 0.36
N TYR A 152 -12.99 -7.18 1.10
CA TYR A 152 -11.62 -7.00 1.59
C TYR A 152 -10.61 -6.85 0.45
N GLU A 153 -10.70 -7.68 -0.58
CA GLU A 153 -9.83 -7.60 -1.75
C GLU A 153 -9.93 -6.21 -2.41
N LYS A 154 -11.14 -5.72 -2.65
CA LYS A 154 -11.36 -4.37 -3.18
C LYS A 154 -10.82 -3.27 -2.25
N LEU A 155 -11.08 -3.38 -0.94
CA LEU A 155 -10.62 -2.41 0.06
C LEU A 155 -9.11 -2.32 0.15
N ARG A 156 -8.38 -3.41 -0.11
CA ARG A 156 -6.91 -3.41 -0.16
C ARG A 156 -6.39 -2.48 -1.26
N TYR A 157 -6.97 -2.55 -2.47
CA TYR A 157 -6.61 -1.67 -3.58
C TYR A 157 -7.06 -0.23 -3.32
N LEU A 158 -8.29 -0.05 -2.84
CA LEU A 158 -8.85 1.27 -2.56
C LEU A 158 -8.02 2.02 -1.49
N SER A 159 -7.52 1.31 -0.48
CA SER A 159 -6.67 1.90 0.57
C SER A 159 -5.29 2.36 0.09
N GLN A 160 -4.84 1.97 -1.12
CA GLN A 160 -3.63 2.50 -1.74
C GLN A 160 -3.89 3.83 -2.48
N LEU A 161 -5.14 4.07 -2.87
CA LEU A 161 -5.55 5.27 -3.59
C LEU A 161 -6.06 6.37 -2.67
N VAL A 162 -6.76 5.97 -1.61
CA VAL A 162 -7.43 6.88 -0.69
C VAL A 162 -7.06 6.53 0.75
N ASP A 163 -6.37 7.44 1.43
CA ASP A 163 -6.10 7.32 2.86
C ASP A 163 -7.30 7.84 3.65
N ASN A 164 -8.18 6.92 4.07
CA ASN A 164 -9.40 7.21 4.82
C ASN A 164 -9.51 6.23 6.01
N GLU A 165 -9.81 6.78 7.19
CA GLU A 165 -10.01 5.98 8.41
C GLU A 165 -11.19 5.01 8.29
N GLU A 166 -12.27 5.41 7.63
CA GLU A 166 -13.40 4.51 7.40
C GLU A 166 -12.97 3.26 6.62
N ILE A 167 -12.18 3.42 5.55
CA ILE A 167 -11.66 2.28 4.77
C ILE A 167 -10.85 1.34 5.65
N ARG A 168 -10.02 1.89 6.56
CA ARG A 168 -9.24 1.08 7.52
C ARG A 168 -10.15 0.32 8.49
N VAL A 169 -11.21 0.96 9.00
CA VAL A 169 -12.19 0.31 9.88
C VAL A 169 -12.91 -0.84 9.16
N TYR A 170 -13.37 -0.63 7.91
CA TYR A 170 -14.03 -1.67 7.14
C TYR A 170 -13.09 -2.83 6.78
N LYS A 171 -11.80 -2.56 6.48
CA LYS A 171 -10.77 -3.61 6.36
C LYS A 171 -10.65 -4.43 7.64
N LEU A 172 -10.65 -3.76 8.82
CA LEU A 172 -10.61 -4.45 10.11
C LEU A 172 -11.85 -5.30 10.37
N ILE A 173 -13.03 -4.82 9.99
CA ILE A 173 -14.27 -5.60 10.08
C ILE A 173 -14.11 -6.90 9.28
N CYS A 174 -13.67 -6.84 8.03
CA CYS A 174 -13.43 -8.02 7.21
C CYS A 174 -12.38 -8.95 7.85
N LEU A 175 -11.23 -8.42 8.26
CA LEU A 175 -10.13 -9.19 8.86
C LEU A 175 -10.54 -9.91 10.16
N ASN A 176 -11.42 -9.32 10.96
CA ASN A 176 -11.94 -9.95 12.18
C ASN A 176 -12.91 -11.12 11.91
N HIS A 177 -13.49 -11.18 10.70
CA HIS A 177 -14.32 -12.31 10.27
C HIS A 177 -13.48 -13.45 9.68
N PHE A 178 -12.19 -13.24 9.39
CA PHE A 178 -11.32 -14.26 8.80
C PHE A 178 -10.60 -15.10 9.85
N HIS A 179 -10.41 -16.38 9.54
CA HIS A 179 -9.49 -17.23 10.26
C HIS A 179 -8.07 -16.91 9.79
N LEU A 180 -7.34 -16.11 10.58
CA LEU A 180 -5.99 -15.68 10.22
C LEU A 180 -5.00 -16.85 10.30
N ARG A 181 -4.10 -16.96 9.33
CA ARG A 181 -3.06 -17.99 9.23
C ARG A 181 -1.72 -17.37 8.84
N LYS A 182 -0.63 -18.11 9.09
CA LYS A 182 0.73 -17.62 8.79
C LYS A 182 1.02 -17.44 7.30
N ASP A 183 0.34 -18.20 6.44
CA ASP A 183 0.48 -18.12 4.98
C ASP A 183 -0.20 -16.90 4.36
N LEU A 184 -1.18 -16.31 5.04
CA LEU A 184 -1.87 -15.12 4.54
C LEU A 184 -0.95 -13.88 4.52
N PRO A 185 -1.02 -13.03 3.49
CA PRO A 185 -0.29 -11.76 3.45
C PRO A 185 -0.97 -10.72 4.35
N LEU A 186 -0.75 -10.84 5.68
CA LEU A 186 -1.34 -9.95 6.68
C LEU A 186 -0.70 -8.57 6.60
N GLU A 187 -1.53 -7.54 6.70
CA GLU A 187 -1.13 -6.14 6.70
C GLU A 187 -1.44 -5.51 8.06
N LEU A 188 -0.49 -4.79 8.66
CA LEU A 188 -0.70 -4.09 9.91
C LEU A 188 -0.66 -2.57 9.75
N LYS A 189 0.34 -2.06 9.03
CA LYS A 189 0.52 -0.61 8.83
C LYS A 189 -0.67 0.06 8.15
N THR A 190 -1.28 -0.62 7.18
CA THR A 190 -2.39 -0.08 6.38
C THR A 190 -3.74 -0.07 7.11
N VAL A 191 -3.81 -0.68 8.29
CA VAL A 191 -5.03 -0.74 9.12
C VAL A 191 -4.89 -0.05 10.46
N LEU A 192 -3.71 0.53 10.76
CA LEU A 192 -3.47 1.23 12.01
C LEU A 192 -4.33 2.50 12.08
N LEU A 193 -5.09 2.66 13.16
CA LEU A 193 -5.97 3.80 13.41
C LEU A 193 -5.32 4.77 14.41
N PRO A 194 -5.63 6.07 14.34
CA PRO A 194 -5.14 7.04 15.32
C PRO A 194 -5.82 6.88 16.68
N ASP A 195 -7.13 6.54 16.68
CA ASP A 195 -7.95 6.38 17.87
C ASP A 195 -8.03 4.93 18.35
N CYS A 196 -8.41 4.76 19.64
CA CYS A 196 -8.60 3.45 20.23
C CYS A 196 -9.73 2.69 19.55
N ASN A 197 -9.41 1.52 19.01
CA ASN A 197 -10.39 0.65 18.35
C ASN A 197 -10.18 -0.81 18.78
N MET A 198 -11.19 -1.40 19.40
CA MET A 198 -11.09 -2.76 19.94
C MET A 198 -10.95 -3.84 18.84
N LEU A 199 -11.51 -3.62 17.64
CA LEU A 199 -11.30 -4.53 16.51
C LEU A 199 -9.84 -4.55 16.09
N LEU A 200 -9.19 -3.37 16.09
CA LEU A 200 -7.75 -3.27 15.78
C LEU A 200 -6.91 -3.94 16.87
N ILE A 201 -7.22 -3.75 18.13
CA ILE A 201 -6.51 -4.38 19.26
C ILE A 201 -6.58 -5.92 19.15
N ARG A 202 -7.77 -6.47 18.88
CA ARG A 202 -7.96 -7.92 18.67
C ARG A 202 -7.20 -8.42 17.45
N TYR A 203 -7.23 -7.69 16.35
CA TYR A 203 -6.47 -8.01 15.15
C TYR A 203 -4.94 -7.98 15.40
N ILE A 204 -4.43 -6.95 16.07
CA ILE A 204 -3.01 -6.86 16.47
C ILE A 204 -2.61 -8.08 17.32
N TYR A 205 -3.45 -8.49 18.26
CA TYR A 205 -3.18 -9.65 19.11
C TYR A 205 -3.08 -10.96 18.31
N GLU A 206 -4.00 -11.20 17.37
CA GLU A 206 -3.92 -12.37 16.51
C GLU A 206 -2.66 -12.33 15.62
N VAL A 207 -2.33 -11.17 15.05
CA VAL A 207 -1.11 -10.99 14.25
C VAL A 207 0.14 -11.19 15.11
N ALA A 208 0.18 -10.70 16.35
CA ALA A 208 1.32 -10.87 17.26
C ALA A 208 1.58 -12.35 17.61
N LYS A 209 0.55 -13.20 17.55
CA LYS A 209 0.69 -14.66 17.74
C LYS A 209 1.20 -15.35 16.48
N LEU A 210 0.75 -14.92 15.31
CA LEU A 210 1.02 -15.57 14.03
C LEU A 210 2.29 -15.06 13.36
N LYS A 211 2.42 -13.73 13.21
CA LYS A 211 3.47 -13.04 12.45
C LYS A 211 4.09 -11.91 13.27
N LYS A 212 4.96 -12.30 14.18
CA LYS A 212 5.66 -11.36 15.09
C LYS A 212 6.51 -10.32 14.36
N GLU A 213 6.93 -10.65 13.16
CA GLU A 213 7.70 -9.78 12.28
C GLU A 213 6.94 -8.53 11.81
N LEU A 214 5.63 -8.54 11.87
CA LEU A 214 4.80 -7.39 11.53
C LEU A 214 4.64 -6.40 12.68
N ILE A 215 4.96 -6.80 13.92
CA ILE A 215 4.89 -5.92 15.08
C ILE A 215 6.07 -4.94 15.03
N ASP A 216 5.78 -3.71 14.71
CA ASP A 216 6.73 -2.61 14.66
C ASP A 216 6.56 -1.64 15.83
N GLU A 217 7.39 -0.60 15.84
CA GLU A 217 7.37 0.44 16.88
C GLU A 217 6.02 1.16 16.96
N ALA A 218 5.39 1.43 15.83
CA ALA A 218 4.10 2.11 15.77
C ALA A 218 3.01 1.27 16.43
N THR A 219 3.02 -0.03 16.20
CA THR A 219 2.09 -0.99 16.80
C THR A 219 2.27 -1.11 18.31
N ILE A 220 3.53 -1.19 18.77
CA ILE A 220 3.84 -1.22 20.24
C ILE A 220 3.36 0.08 20.90
N ASN A 221 3.69 1.23 20.30
CA ASN A 221 3.25 2.53 20.82
C ASN A 221 1.73 2.67 20.86
N TYR A 222 1.02 2.12 19.85
CA TYR A 222 -0.44 2.12 19.84
C TYR A 222 -1.01 1.35 21.05
N ILE A 223 -0.55 0.12 21.28
CA ILE A 223 -1.02 -0.70 22.42
C ILE A 223 -0.66 -0.06 23.76
N LEU A 224 0.54 0.51 23.90
CA LEU A 224 0.95 1.18 25.14
C LEU A 224 0.18 2.48 25.38
N ARG A 225 -0.15 3.25 24.34
CA ARG A 225 -0.97 4.46 24.43
C ARG A 225 -2.36 4.15 24.96
N TYR A 226 -2.97 3.07 24.50
CA TYR A 226 -4.32 2.66 24.87
C TYR A 226 -4.33 1.52 25.90
N ARG A 227 -3.23 1.37 26.67
CA ARG A 227 -3.04 0.29 27.66
C ARG A 227 -4.22 0.12 28.61
N GLN A 228 -4.75 1.21 29.13
CA GLN A 228 -5.86 1.16 30.07
C GLN A 228 -7.12 0.52 29.47
N GLN A 229 -7.45 0.89 28.24
CA GLN A 229 -8.56 0.30 27.50
C GLN A 229 -8.29 -1.17 27.12
N VAL A 230 -7.05 -1.50 26.74
CA VAL A 230 -6.66 -2.89 26.44
C VAL A 230 -6.84 -3.78 27.67
N LEU A 231 -6.46 -3.32 28.86
CA LEU A 231 -6.57 -4.07 30.11
C LEU A 231 -8.01 -4.29 30.58
N THR A 232 -9.01 -3.62 30.00
CA THR A 232 -10.44 -3.94 30.27
C THR A 232 -10.93 -5.17 29.52
N GLU A 233 -10.20 -5.65 28.48
CA GLU A 233 -10.51 -6.90 27.80
C GLU A 233 -10.14 -8.12 28.65
N GLU A 234 -10.86 -9.23 28.50
CA GLU A 234 -10.67 -10.49 29.23
C GLU A 234 -9.22 -11.03 29.21
N LYS A 235 -8.45 -10.71 28.14
CA LYS A 235 -7.05 -11.11 27.94
C LYS A 235 -6.10 -9.90 27.80
N GLY A 236 -6.42 -8.79 28.47
CA GLY A 236 -5.71 -7.54 28.30
C GLY A 236 -4.21 -7.65 28.53
N GLU A 237 -3.78 -8.30 29.60
CA GLU A 237 -2.37 -8.51 29.91
C GLU A 237 -1.67 -9.40 28.86
N GLU A 238 -2.34 -10.47 28.40
CA GLU A 238 -1.78 -11.33 27.33
C GLU A 238 -1.63 -10.57 26.01
N ILE A 239 -2.56 -9.66 25.70
CA ILE A 239 -2.49 -8.81 24.50
C ILE A 239 -1.24 -7.92 24.58
N VAL A 240 -1.08 -7.19 25.68
CA VAL A 240 0.08 -6.30 25.88
C VAL A 240 1.38 -7.11 25.84
N ALA A 241 1.46 -8.23 26.58
CA ALA A 241 2.63 -9.10 26.61
C ALA A 241 2.97 -9.65 25.22
N SER A 242 1.99 -10.10 24.44
CA SER A 242 2.19 -10.66 23.09
C SER A 242 2.79 -9.62 22.14
N VAL A 243 2.31 -8.37 22.21
CA VAL A 243 2.80 -7.27 21.38
C VAL A 243 4.19 -6.82 21.81
N LEU A 244 4.42 -6.63 23.13
CA LEU A 244 5.75 -6.33 23.68
C LEU A 244 6.76 -7.42 23.37
N GLY A 245 6.31 -8.68 23.33
CA GLY A 245 7.12 -9.79 22.85
C GLY A 245 7.63 -9.65 21.41
N GLY A 246 7.04 -8.77 20.58
CA GLY A 246 7.55 -8.37 19.27
C GLY A 246 8.84 -7.56 19.36
N ALA A 247 9.07 -6.81 20.45
CA ALA A 247 10.29 -6.05 20.68
C ALA A 247 11.55 -6.91 20.79
N LEU A 248 11.41 -8.20 21.16
CA LEU A 248 12.53 -9.16 21.27
C LEU A 248 13.26 -9.43 19.94
N ARG A 249 12.83 -8.84 18.85
CA ARG A 249 13.42 -8.96 17.52
C ARG A 249 14.58 -8.00 17.28
N SER A 250 14.55 -6.85 17.91
CA SER A 250 15.50 -5.77 17.70
C SER A 250 16.06 -5.30 19.03
N LYS A 251 17.40 -5.19 19.12
CA LYS A 251 18.04 -4.62 20.31
C LYS A 251 17.56 -3.21 20.60
N PHE A 252 17.29 -2.42 19.58
CA PHE A 252 16.74 -1.07 19.72
C PHE A 252 15.36 -1.08 20.37
N LEU A 253 14.43 -1.90 19.88
CA LEU A 253 13.09 -2.01 20.45
C LEU A 253 13.12 -2.62 21.85
N LEU A 254 13.96 -3.63 22.07
CA LEU A 254 14.14 -4.25 23.37
C LEU A 254 14.58 -3.21 24.41
N ASN A 255 15.63 -2.44 24.11
CA ASN A 255 16.12 -1.40 25.01
C ASN A 255 15.06 -0.32 25.28
N LYS A 256 14.35 0.12 24.23
CA LYS A 256 13.33 1.16 24.33
C LYS A 256 12.13 0.75 25.19
N TYR A 257 11.71 -0.51 25.12
CA TYR A 257 10.51 -1.00 25.81
C TYR A 257 10.81 -1.95 26.96
N ALA A 258 12.07 -2.06 27.42
CA ALA A 258 12.49 -2.96 28.48
C ALA A 258 11.70 -2.75 29.79
N LEU A 259 11.46 -1.49 30.18
CA LEU A 259 10.69 -1.15 31.38
C LEU A 259 9.23 -1.62 31.28
N ALA A 260 8.59 -1.39 30.14
CA ALA A 260 7.23 -1.87 29.93
C ALA A 260 7.18 -3.39 29.85
N LEU A 261 8.16 -4.01 29.18
CA LEU A 261 8.27 -5.48 29.07
C LEU A 261 8.37 -6.16 30.43
N LYS A 262 9.12 -5.58 31.38
CA LYS A 262 9.25 -6.08 32.75
C LYS A 262 7.91 -6.28 33.43
N GLU A 263 6.98 -5.35 33.30
CA GLU A 263 5.65 -5.42 33.93
C GLU A 263 4.84 -6.61 33.43
N TYR A 264 5.07 -7.08 32.19
CA TYR A 264 4.29 -8.12 31.53
C TYR A 264 5.04 -9.46 31.36
N LEU A 265 6.21 -9.64 32.02
CA LEU A 265 6.95 -10.90 32.00
C LEU A 265 6.12 -12.13 32.40
N PRO A 266 5.25 -12.07 33.43
CA PRO A 266 4.45 -13.22 33.87
C PRO A 266 3.47 -13.72 32.79
N TYR A 267 3.09 -12.87 31.84
CA TYR A 267 2.14 -13.18 30.78
C TYR A 267 2.83 -13.63 29.46
N LEU A 268 4.18 -13.64 29.43
CA LEU A 268 4.94 -14.10 28.29
C LEU A 268 5.07 -15.64 28.29
N PRO A 269 4.95 -16.28 27.11
CA PRO A 269 5.25 -17.71 26.97
C PRO A 269 6.71 -18.03 27.37
N LYS A 270 6.91 -19.19 27.98
CA LYS A 270 8.24 -19.66 28.43
C LYS A 270 9.33 -19.54 27.36
N GLU A 271 9.01 -19.87 26.10
CA GLU A 271 9.95 -19.72 24.97
C GLU A 271 10.42 -18.27 24.79
N ARG A 272 9.54 -17.29 25.02
CA ARG A 272 9.86 -15.87 24.93
C ARG A 272 10.75 -15.40 26.08
N LEU A 273 10.48 -15.88 27.28
CA LEU A 273 11.32 -15.61 28.46
C LEU A 273 12.74 -16.13 28.26
N LEU A 274 12.88 -17.38 27.76
CA LEU A 274 14.18 -17.96 27.44
C LEU A 274 14.91 -17.20 26.33
N ARG A 275 14.18 -16.70 25.31
CA ARG A 275 14.76 -15.85 24.27
C ARG A 275 15.25 -14.52 24.84
N LEU A 276 14.43 -13.86 25.69
CA LEU A 276 14.79 -12.60 26.33
C LEU A 276 16.09 -12.74 27.14
N ARG A 277 16.23 -13.83 27.90
CA ARG A 277 17.45 -14.16 28.64
C ARG A 277 18.68 -14.25 27.72
N LYS A 278 18.53 -14.81 26.51
CA LYS A 278 19.64 -14.92 25.55
C LYS A 278 20.05 -13.58 24.91
N ILE A 279 19.14 -12.62 24.82
CA ILE A 279 19.38 -11.33 24.16
C ILE A 279 19.43 -10.15 25.13
N GLN A 280 19.56 -10.42 26.40
CA GLN A 280 19.56 -9.42 27.51
C GLN A 280 20.59 -8.29 27.33
N ASP A 281 21.70 -8.56 26.62
CA ASP A 281 22.73 -7.55 26.29
C ASP A 281 22.20 -6.40 25.43
N GLY A 282 20.99 -6.53 24.89
CA GLY A 282 20.29 -5.47 24.20
C GLY A 282 19.69 -4.41 25.13
N ILE A 283 19.68 -4.65 26.45
CA ILE A 283 19.18 -3.70 27.47
C ILE A 283 20.37 -2.92 28.01
N SER A 284 20.38 -1.60 27.80
CA SER A 284 21.49 -0.74 28.20
C SER A 284 21.53 -0.46 29.70
N ASP A 285 20.37 -0.42 30.34
CA ASP A 285 20.24 -0.23 31.81
C ASP A 285 20.57 -1.53 32.53
N GLU A 286 21.70 -1.54 33.24
CA GLU A 286 22.23 -2.72 33.94
C GLU A 286 21.34 -3.16 35.10
N ALA A 287 20.82 -2.22 35.88
CA ALA A 287 19.94 -2.52 37.00
C ALA A 287 18.61 -3.15 36.51
N LEU A 288 18.02 -2.58 35.48
CA LEU A 288 16.79 -3.10 34.86
C LEU A 288 17.03 -4.50 34.23
N ARG A 289 18.20 -4.71 33.63
CA ARG A 289 18.60 -5.99 33.05
C ARG A 289 18.68 -7.09 34.11
N GLU A 290 19.38 -6.82 35.23
CA GLU A 290 19.51 -7.78 36.33
C GLU A 290 18.15 -8.14 36.95
N GLU A 291 17.29 -7.13 37.11
CA GLU A 291 15.95 -7.34 37.66
C GLU A 291 15.08 -8.21 36.73
N ILE A 292 15.10 -7.95 35.40
CA ILE A 292 14.43 -8.78 34.40
C ILE A 292 14.94 -10.21 34.45
N ILE A 293 16.27 -10.43 34.56
CA ILE A 293 16.86 -11.77 34.59
C ILE A 293 16.41 -12.52 35.86
N SER A 294 16.45 -11.86 37.02
CA SER A 294 15.99 -12.41 38.29
C SER A 294 14.52 -12.86 38.22
N GLN A 295 13.65 -12.01 37.66
CA GLN A 295 12.24 -12.37 37.46
C GLN A 295 12.08 -13.54 36.48
N ILE A 296 12.84 -13.58 35.38
CA ILE A 296 12.80 -14.70 34.42
C ILE A 296 13.21 -16.01 35.10
N ALA A 297 14.28 -16.00 35.91
CA ALA A 297 14.73 -17.20 36.65
C ALA A 297 13.60 -17.75 37.53
N THR A 298 12.93 -16.88 38.27
CA THR A 298 11.77 -17.25 39.11
C THR A 298 10.60 -17.82 38.29
N LEU A 299 10.26 -17.18 37.17
CA LEU A 299 9.13 -17.58 36.30
C LEU A 299 9.40 -18.89 35.51
N VAL A 300 10.65 -19.19 35.18
CA VAL A 300 11.02 -20.40 34.44
C VAL A 300 11.23 -21.59 35.36
N GLY A 301 11.36 -21.36 36.71
CA GLY A 301 11.57 -22.41 37.70
C GLY A 301 13.00 -22.94 37.73
N GLU A 302 13.98 -22.10 37.41
CA GLU A 302 15.40 -22.38 37.63
C GLU A 302 15.77 -21.77 38.99
N GLU A 303 15.97 -22.63 40.02
CA GLU A 303 16.65 -22.29 41.25
C GLU A 303 18.18 -22.22 41.05
#